data_66228cf113c07765a94ce90682294258
#
_entry.id   66228cf113c07765a94ce90682294258
#
_cell.length_a   1.000
_cell.length_b   1.000
_cell.length_c   1.000
_cell.angle_alpha   90.00
_cell.angle_beta   90.00
_cell.angle_gamma   90.00
#
_symmetry.space_group_name_H-M   'P 1'
#
loop_
_entity.id
_entity.type
_entity.pdbx_description
1 polymer ?
#
loop_
_entity_poly.entity_id
_entity_poly.type
_entity_poly.pdbx_seq_one_letter_code
_entity_poly.pdbx_strand_id
1 'polypeptide(L)'
;GFTDGAEFSATFPFVPYQFIVIQKVLAEIRKHGNSGKHLSGGERSMLSGFQEAAQDVKDKDENALVPFHLFYNTVHTFLESPIRRVIDRCQTAADNHDGLEQQDVSVLKLLYLVRYIEDIKANIDNISILMIDDIRTDKIALRASVSASLERLLSQNYISRNGDTYAFLTDEEQDIAIDIKN
;
A
#
# COMPACT_ATOMS: atom_id res chain seq x y z
N GLY A 1 8.91 -10.10 -15.27
CA GLY A 1 10.01 -10.77 -14.59
C GLY A 1 11.34 -10.12 -14.90
N PHE A 2 12.40 -10.48 -14.18
CA PHE A 2 13.75 -9.99 -14.45
C PHE A 2 14.26 -10.50 -15.78
N THR A 3 14.82 -9.63 -16.60
CA THR A 3 15.36 -9.98 -17.92
C THR A 3 16.85 -10.29 -17.84
N ASP A 4 17.56 -9.76 -16.83
CA ASP A 4 18.97 -10.07 -16.59
C ASP A 4 19.38 -9.74 -15.13
N GLY A 5 20.59 -10.15 -14.75
CA GLY A 5 21.11 -9.92 -13.40
C GLY A 5 21.47 -8.48 -13.10
N ALA A 6 21.77 -7.67 -14.13
CA ALA A 6 22.06 -6.24 -13.95
C ALA A 6 20.80 -5.46 -13.59
N GLU A 7 19.67 -5.79 -14.22
CA GLU A 7 18.37 -5.21 -13.88
C GLU A 7 17.99 -5.52 -12.45
N PHE A 8 18.14 -6.77 -12.03
CA PHE A 8 17.89 -7.18 -10.65
C PHE A 8 18.74 -6.39 -9.66
N SER A 9 20.03 -6.29 -9.90
CA SER A 9 20.96 -5.58 -9.02
C SER A 9 20.65 -4.09 -8.93
N ALA A 10 20.21 -3.47 -10.03
CA ALA A 10 19.89 -2.05 -10.08
C ALA A 10 18.61 -1.71 -9.32
N THR A 11 17.65 -2.64 -9.26
CA THR A 11 16.34 -2.41 -8.64
C THR A 11 16.19 -3.00 -7.25
N PHE A 12 17.15 -3.80 -6.79
CA PHE A 12 17.11 -4.37 -5.44
C PHE A 12 17.25 -3.24 -4.38
N PRO A 13 16.50 -3.24 -3.27
CA PRO A 13 15.56 -4.27 -2.77
C PRO A 13 14.15 -4.23 -3.39
N PHE A 14 13.95 -3.44 -4.41
CA PHE A 14 12.70 -3.41 -5.16
C PHE A 14 12.75 -4.40 -6.31
N VAL A 15 11.68 -5.16 -6.50
CA VAL A 15 11.52 -5.87 -7.76
C VAL A 15 11.14 -4.87 -8.87
N PRO A 16 11.51 -5.07 -10.15
CA PRO A 16 11.22 -4.10 -11.23
C PRO A 16 9.75 -3.69 -11.29
N TYR A 17 8.86 -4.62 -11.06
CA TYR A 17 7.42 -4.38 -11.01
C TYR A 17 7.04 -3.35 -9.93
N GLN A 18 7.57 -3.48 -8.71
CA GLN A 18 7.31 -2.54 -7.61
C GLN A 18 7.82 -1.14 -7.94
N PHE A 19 8.97 -1.05 -8.58
CA PHE A 19 9.55 0.24 -8.99
C PHE A 19 8.66 0.98 -10.00
N ILE A 20 8.13 0.26 -10.98
CA ILE A 20 7.19 0.82 -11.97
C ILE A 20 5.91 1.27 -11.28
N VAL A 21 5.40 0.49 -10.35
CA VAL A 21 4.19 0.83 -9.59
C VAL A 21 4.40 2.10 -8.76
N ILE A 22 5.54 2.24 -8.08
CA ILE A 22 5.87 3.44 -7.30
C ILE A 22 5.86 4.68 -8.18
N GLN A 23 6.45 4.61 -9.38
CA GLN A 23 6.45 5.74 -10.32
C GLN A 23 5.03 6.10 -10.76
N LYS A 24 4.17 5.12 -11.00
CA LYS A 24 2.76 5.35 -11.36
C LYS A 24 1.98 5.98 -10.19
N VAL A 25 2.19 5.52 -8.98
CA VAL A 25 1.57 6.09 -7.77
C VAL A 25 1.94 7.57 -7.63
N LEU A 26 3.22 7.91 -7.77
CA LEU A 26 3.67 9.30 -7.69
C LEU A 26 3.02 10.16 -8.77
N ALA A 27 2.91 9.66 -10.00
CA ALA A 27 2.24 10.38 -11.09
C ALA A 27 0.77 10.64 -10.78
N GLU A 28 0.06 9.68 -10.22
CA GLU A 28 -1.36 9.81 -9.86
C GLU A 28 -1.57 10.75 -8.66
N ILE A 29 -0.71 10.69 -7.64
CA ILE A 29 -0.74 11.62 -6.52
C ILE A 29 -0.55 13.06 -7.01
N ARG A 30 0.33 13.27 -7.98
CA ARG A 30 0.56 14.59 -8.59
C ARG A 30 -0.69 15.11 -9.28
N LYS A 31 -1.46 14.26 -9.96
CA LYS A 31 -2.69 14.65 -10.66
C LYS A 31 -3.83 14.98 -9.69
N HIS A 32 -3.95 14.26 -8.59
CA HIS A 32 -5.11 14.29 -7.69
C HIS A 32 -4.84 14.99 -6.36
N GLY A 33 -3.58 15.32 -6.04
CA GLY A 33 -3.23 15.99 -4.79
C GLY A 33 -3.32 17.51 -4.89
N ASN A 34 -3.64 18.16 -3.78
CA ASN A 34 -3.68 19.62 -3.66
C ASN A 34 -2.29 20.29 -3.79
N SER A 35 -1.24 19.50 -3.87
CA SER A 35 0.15 19.93 -3.80
C SER A 35 0.87 19.95 -5.14
N GLY A 36 0.15 20.01 -6.25
CA GLY A 36 0.71 19.86 -7.61
C GLY A 36 1.92 20.72 -7.94
N LYS A 37 2.13 21.82 -7.22
CA LYS A 37 3.28 22.70 -7.39
C LYS A 37 4.51 22.30 -6.56
N HIS A 38 4.33 21.51 -5.51
CA HIS A 38 5.40 21.13 -4.59
C HIS A 38 6.00 19.75 -4.86
N LEU A 39 5.33 18.94 -5.69
CA LEU A 39 5.72 17.56 -5.91
C LEU A 39 6.92 17.38 -6.84
N SER A 40 7.22 18.33 -7.74
CA SER A 40 8.32 18.14 -8.69
C SER A 40 9.72 18.12 -8.02
N GLY A 41 9.92 18.92 -6.98
CA GLY A 41 11.14 18.85 -6.15
C GLY A 41 11.05 17.79 -5.06
N GLY A 42 9.83 17.56 -4.52
CA GLY A 42 9.55 16.60 -3.48
C GLY A 42 9.52 15.14 -3.94
N GLU A 43 9.20 14.90 -5.22
CA GLU A 43 9.12 13.54 -5.78
C GLU A 43 10.48 12.83 -5.73
N ARG A 44 11.55 13.52 -6.14
CA ARG A 44 12.90 12.97 -6.08
C ARG A 44 13.35 12.72 -4.63
N SER A 45 13.02 13.63 -3.71
CA SER A 45 13.34 13.50 -2.30
C SER A 45 12.55 12.36 -1.65
N MET A 46 11.28 12.18 -2.01
CA MET A 46 10.45 11.06 -1.54
C MET A 46 11.00 9.72 -2.02
N LEU A 47 11.36 9.63 -3.30
CA LEU A 47 11.92 8.40 -3.85
C LEU A 47 13.26 8.06 -3.19
N SER A 48 14.11 9.05 -3.00
CA SER A 48 15.39 8.88 -2.29
C SER A 48 15.16 8.42 -0.84
N GLY A 49 14.26 9.06 -0.11
CA GLY A 49 13.93 8.69 1.26
C GLY A 49 13.39 7.28 1.37
N PHE A 50 12.57 6.87 0.42
CA PHE A 50 12.07 5.49 0.39
C PHE A 50 13.17 4.49 0.06
N GLN A 51 14.07 4.82 -0.85
CA GLN A 51 15.24 3.98 -1.17
C GLN A 51 16.17 3.83 0.04
N GLU A 52 16.41 4.89 0.80
CA GLU A 52 17.19 4.83 2.04
C GLU A 52 16.52 3.94 3.09
N ALA A 53 15.22 4.10 3.31
CA ALA A 53 14.46 3.26 4.23
C ALA A 53 14.47 1.79 3.80
N ALA A 54 14.36 1.54 2.51
CA ALA A 54 14.42 0.21 1.92
C ALA A 54 15.81 -0.42 2.12
N GLN A 55 16.87 0.37 1.95
CA GLN A 55 18.25 -0.10 2.16
C GLN A 55 18.49 -0.45 3.63
N ASP A 56 17.93 0.33 4.56
CA ASP A 56 18.02 0.04 6.00
C ASP A 56 17.35 -1.31 6.34
N VAL A 57 16.21 -1.61 5.75
CA VAL A 57 15.55 -2.90 5.91
C VAL A 57 16.43 -4.04 5.41
N LYS A 58 17.02 -3.86 4.23
CA LYS A 58 17.92 -4.84 3.64
C LYS A 58 19.17 -5.07 4.46
N ASP A 59 19.76 -3.99 5.01
CA ASP A 59 20.98 -4.07 5.80
C ASP A 59 20.78 -4.86 7.11
N LYS A 60 19.55 -4.93 7.60
CA LYS A 60 19.19 -5.71 8.79
C LYS A 60 19.00 -7.19 8.49
N ASP A 61 18.53 -7.53 7.28
CA ASP A 61 18.31 -8.90 6.84
C ASP A 61 18.49 -8.99 5.33
N GLU A 62 19.47 -9.78 4.88
CA GLU A 62 19.78 -9.95 3.46
C GLU A 62 18.64 -10.57 2.63
N ASN A 63 17.69 -11.22 3.28
CA ASN A 63 16.52 -11.83 2.62
C ASN A 63 15.31 -10.90 2.58
N ALA A 64 15.39 -9.74 3.23
CA ALA A 64 14.28 -8.81 3.29
C ALA A 64 13.99 -8.18 1.93
N LEU A 65 12.71 -8.07 1.61
CA LEU A 65 12.18 -7.29 0.51
C LEU A 65 11.37 -6.15 1.09
N VAL A 66 11.24 -5.06 0.36
CA VAL A 66 10.46 -3.92 0.82
C VAL A 66 9.01 -4.09 0.40
N PRO A 67 8.09 -4.32 1.32
CA PRO A 67 6.68 -4.40 0.99
C PRO A 67 6.17 -3.02 0.55
N PHE A 68 5.31 -3.02 -0.45
CA PHE A 68 4.86 -1.80 -1.12
C PHE A 68 4.18 -0.80 -0.18
N HIS A 69 3.46 -1.27 0.85
CA HIS A 69 2.75 -0.40 1.79
C HIS A 69 3.69 0.52 2.59
N LEU A 70 4.99 0.19 2.73
CA LEU A 70 5.96 1.08 3.39
C LEU A 70 6.13 2.40 2.64
N PHE A 71 5.86 2.43 1.35
CA PHE A 71 5.89 3.66 0.56
C PHE A 71 4.88 4.70 1.06
N TYR A 72 3.77 4.27 1.65
CA TYR A 72 2.79 5.17 2.27
C TYR A 72 3.44 6.09 3.31
N ASN A 73 4.33 5.56 4.14
CA ASN A 73 4.98 6.35 5.19
C ASN A 73 5.84 7.49 4.63
N THR A 74 6.36 7.33 3.42
CA THR A 74 7.12 8.38 2.73
C THR A 74 6.22 9.45 2.14
N VAL A 75 5.06 9.08 1.60
CA VAL A 75 4.17 10.00 0.91
C VAL A 75 3.09 10.61 1.80
N HIS A 76 2.88 10.10 3.02
CA HIS A 76 1.73 10.47 3.86
C HIS A 76 1.66 11.96 4.18
N THR A 77 2.81 12.66 4.26
CA THR A 77 2.86 14.10 4.53
C THR A 77 2.30 14.94 3.37
N PHE A 78 2.21 14.36 2.17
CA PHE A 78 1.68 15.01 0.98
C PHE A 78 0.21 14.66 0.72
N LEU A 79 -0.37 13.78 1.55
CA LEU A 79 -1.74 13.35 1.40
C LEU A 79 -2.72 14.33 2.04
N GLU A 80 -3.93 14.37 1.50
CA GLU A 80 -5.00 15.16 2.08
C GLU A 80 -5.37 14.65 3.48
N SER A 81 -5.77 15.57 4.37
CA SER A 81 -6.14 15.26 5.74
C SER A 81 -7.21 14.18 5.87
N PRO A 82 -8.27 14.16 5.03
CA PRO A 82 -9.27 13.08 5.10
C PRO A 82 -8.69 11.68 4.93
N ILE A 83 -7.73 11.51 4.01
CA ILE A 83 -7.07 10.22 3.79
C ILE A 83 -6.25 9.81 5.00
N ARG A 84 -5.44 10.74 5.55
CA ARG A 84 -4.64 10.48 6.74
C ARG A 84 -5.51 10.08 7.93
N ARG A 85 -6.65 10.74 8.11
CA ARG A 85 -7.59 10.42 9.20
C ARG A 85 -8.13 8.99 9.10
N VAL A 86 -8.46 8.52 7.91
CA VAL A 86 -8.94 7.14 7.71
C VAL A 86 -7.86 6.14 8.13
N ILE A 87 -6.63 6.32 7.65
CA ILE A 87 -5.51 5.45 7.99
C ILE A 87 -5.20 5.52 9.50
N ASP A 88 -5.17 6.71 10.08
CA ASP A 88 -4.89 6.89 11.51
C ASP A 88 -5.97 6.25 12.38
N ARG A 89 -7.24 6.33 11.98
CA ARG A 89 -8.34 5.67 12.68
C ARG A 89 -8.20 4.16 12.65
N CYS A 90 -7.82 3.60 11.50
CA CYS A 90 -7.53 2.18 11.35
C CYS A 90 -6.35 1.76 12.24
N GLN A 91 -5.28 2.55 12.25
CA GLN A 91 -4.12 2.30 13.11
C GLN A 91 -4.49 2.30 14.59
N THR A 92 -5.28 3.26 15.03
CA THR A 92 -5.75 3.33 16.42
C THR A 92 -6.57 2.09 16.80
N ALA A 93 -7.47 1.65 15.92
CA ALA A 93 -8.25 0.45 16.14
C ALA A 93 -7.37 -0.80 16.23
N ALA A 94 -6.34 -0.91 15.38
CA ALA A 94 -5.38 -2.02 15.43
C ALA A 94 -4.55 -1.99 16.72
N ASP A 95 -4.08 -0.82 17.14
CA ASP A 95 -3.32 -0.64 18.38
C ASP A 95 -4.14 -1.03 19.63
N ASN A 96 -5.44 -0.79 19.60
CA ASN A 96 -6.36 -1.09 20.68
C ASN A 96 -6.99 -2.50 20.55
N HIS A 97 -6.60 -3.28 19.56
CA HIS A 97 -7.18 -4.61 19.27
C HIS A 97 -8.70 -4.55 19.11
N ASP A 98 -9.20 -3.51 18.47
CA ASP A 98 -10.62 -3.24 18.28
C ASP A 98 -11.09 -3.72 16.89
N GLY A 99 -11.09 -5.05 16.71
CA GLY A 99 -11.56 -5.70 15.49
C GLY A 99 -10.59 -5.63 14.31
N LEU A 100 -9.44 -4.96 14.46
CA LEU A 100 -8.41 -4.83 13.44
C LEU A 100 -7.04 -5.23 13.97
N GLU A 101 -6.16 -5.61 13.07
CA GLU A 101 -4.78 -5.99 13.35
C GLU A 101 -3.80 -5.11 12.57
N GLN A 102 -2.53 -5.14 12.95
CA GLN A 102 -1.49 -4.32 12.30
C GLN A 102 -1.38 -4.60 10.80
N GLN A 103 -1.52 -5.86 10.39
CA GLN A 103 -1.51 -6.21 8.97
C GLN A 103 -2.65 -5.54 8.20
N ASP A 104 -3.80 -5.34 8.83
CA ASP A 104 -4.95 -4.69 8.19
C ASP A 104 -4.62 -3.25 7.82
N VAL A 105 -3.88 -2.54 8.68
CA VAL A 105 -3.39 -1.19 8.39
C VAL A 105 -2.49 -1.20 7.17
N SER A 106 -1.58 -2.17 7.08
CA SER A 106 -0.67 -2.32 5.95
C SER A 106 -1.42 -2.58 4.64
N VAL A 107 -2.42 -3.45 4.68
CA VAL A 107 -3.28 -3.74 3.52
C VAL A 107 -4.07 -2.49 3.11
N LEU A 108 -4.59 -1.74 4.07
CA LEU A 108 -5.34 -0.51 3.79
C LEU A 108 -4.45 0.55 3.13
N LYS A 109 -3.23 0.74 3.64
CA LYS A 109 -2.23 1.63 3.02
C LYS A 109 -1.94 1.24 1.57
N LEU A 110 -1.75 -0.05 1.33
CA LEU A 110 -1.50 -0.57 -0.01
C LEU A 110 -2.69 -0.27 -0.94
N LEU A 111 -3.91 -0.55 -0.50
CA LEU A 111 -5.11 -0.30 -1.31
C LEU A 111 -5.28 1.18 -1.63
N TYR A 112 -4.94 2.07 -0.71
CA TYR A 112 -4.91 3.50 -0.99
C TYR A 112 -3.90 3.82 -2.09
N LEU A 113 -2.67 3.29 -1.99
CA LEU A 113 -1.60 3.58 -2.95
C LEU A 113 -1.94 3.11 -4.37
N VAL A 114 -2.65 2.00 -4.52
CA VAL A 114 -3.01 1.45 -5.84
C VAL A 114 -4.38 1.90 -6.34
N ARG A 115 -5.11 2.69 -5.56
CA ARG A 115 -6.49 3.12 -5.86
C ARG A 115 -6.65 3.70 -7.26
N TYR A 116 -5.68 4.50 -7.71
CA TYR A 116 -5.74 5.22 -8.97
C TYR A 116 -4.95 4.55 -10.10
N ILE A 117 -4.45 3.34 -9.88
CA ILE A 117 -3.64 2.62 -10.88
C ILE A 117 -4.52 1.59 -11.57
N GLU A 118 -5.04 1.94 -12.73
CA GLU A 118 -5.95 1.08 -13.51
C GLU A 118 -5.30 -0.22 -13.96
N ASP A 119 -3.99 -0.20 -14.23
CA ASP A 119 -3.24 -1.37 -14.70
C ASP A 119 -3.06 -2.45 -13.61
N ILE A 120 -3.30 -2.10 -12.35
CA ILE A 120 -3.17 -3.05 -11.24
C ILE A 120 -4.55 -3.44 -10.75
N LYS A 121 -4.87 -4.72 -10.95
CA LYS A 121 -6.08 -5.30 -10.40
C LYS A 121 -5.86 -5.60 -8.93
N ALA A 122 -6.60 -4.92 -8.04
CA ALA A 122 -6.47 -5.08 -6.59
C ALA A 122 -7.23 -6.31 -6.10
N ASN A 123 -6.85 -7.48 -6.58
CA ASN A 123 -7.35 -8.78 -6.14
C ASN A 123 -6.44 -9.39 -5.07
N ILE A 124 -6.88 -10.46 -4.42
CA ILE A 124 -6.11 -11.09 -3.32
C ILE A 124 -4.70 -11.48 -3.78
N ASP A 125 -4.54 -12.03 -4.97
CA ASP A 125 -3.24 -12.50 -5.45
C ASP A 125 -2.26 -11.34 -5.65
N ASN A 126 -2.69 -10.26 -6.30
CA ASN A 126 -1.86 -9.07 -6.51
C ASN A 126 -1.56 -8.34 -5.21
N ILE A 127 -2.55 -8.20 -4.33
CA ILE A 127 -2.34 -7.60 -3.00
C ILE A 127 -1.30 -8.41 -2.23
N SER A 128 -1.40 -9.73 -2.25
CA SER A 128 -0.45 -10.61 -1.55
C SER A 128 0.98 -10.45 -2.09
N ILE A 129 1.15 -10.37 -3.41
CA ILE A 129 2.46 -10.15 -4.03
C ILE A 129 3.07 -8.82 -3.56
N LEU A 130 2.26 -7.75 -3.51
CA LEU A 130 2.73 -6.43 -3.08
C LEU A 130 3.01 -6.36 -1.57
N MET A 131 2.51 -7.30 -0.79
CA MET A 131 2.74 -7.40 0.65
C MET A 131 3.98 -8.23 1.03
N ILE A 132 4.64 -8.87 0.06
CA ILE A 132 5.83 -9.69 0.34
C ILE A 132 6.93 -8.83 0.93
N ASP A 133 7.45 -9.23 2.09
CA ASP A 133 8.51 -8.55 2.82
C ASP A 133 9.78 -9.41 2.99
N ASP A 134 9.77 -10.65 2.50
CA ASP A 134 10.89 -11.58 2.61
C ASP A 134 10.85 -12.56 1.43
N ILE A 135 12.02 -12.84 0.84
CA ILE A 135 12.13 -13.79 -0.30
C ILE A 135 11.75 -15.22 0.08
N ARG A 136 11.77 -15.53 1.38
CA ARG A 136 11.42 -16.86 1.93
C ARG A 136 9.93 -16.97 2.27
N THR A 137 9.13 -15.95 2.01
CA THR A 137 7.71 -15.90 2.38
C THR A 137 6.94 -17.09 1.85
N ASP A 138 6.21 -17.75 2.74
CA ASP A 138 5.19 -18.76 2.37
C ASP A 138 4.00 -18.03 1.73
N LYS A 139 3.89 -18.12 0.42
CA LYS A 139 2.87 -17.42 -0.36
C LYS A 139 1.45 -17.88 -0.05
N ILE A 140 1.28 -19.16 0.29
CA ILE A 140 -0.03 -19.72 0.63
C ILE A 140 -0.48 -19.16 1.98
N ALA A 141 0.40 -19.15 2.98
CA ALA A 141 0.11 -18.58 4.30
C ALA A 141 -0.15 -17.08 4.21
N LEU A 142 0.65 -16.35 3.42
CA LEU A 142 0.45 -14.91 3.20
C LEU A 142 -0.91 -14.62 2.56
N ARG A 143 -1.27 -15.37 1.53
CA ARG A 143 -2.57 -15.20 0.85
C ARG A 143 -3.73 -15.41 1.80
N ALA A 144 -3.68 -16.41 2.65
CA ALA A 144 -4.69 -16.67 3.67
C ALA A 144 -4.76 -15.51 4.69
N SER A 145 -3.62 -15.01 5.13
CA SER A 145 -3.51 -13.87 6.03
C SER A 145 -4.07 -12.59 5.42
N VAL A 146 -3.75 -12.30 4.16
CA VAL A 146 -4.30 -11.15 3.42
C VAL A 146 -5.81 -11.28 3.26
N SER A 147 -6.32 -12.47 2.96
CA SER A 147 -7.76 -12.72 2.87
C SER A 147 -8.46 -12.38 4.19
N ALA A 148 -7.89 -12.78 5.32
CA ALA A 148 -8.42 -12.46 6.64
C ALA A 148 -8.40 -10.95 6.92
N SER A 149 -7.33 -10.25 6.54
CA SER A 149 -7.25 -8.78 6.64
C SER A 149 -8.34 -8.10 5.83
N LEU A 150 -8.56 -8.55 4.59
CA LEU A 150 -9.60 -7.98 3.73
C LEU A 150 -11.00 -8.17 4.32
N GLU A 151 -11.29 -9.33 4.90
CA GLU A 151 -12.57 -9.57 5.56
C GLU A 151 -12.79 -8.65 6.76
N ARG A 152 -11.78 -8.42 7.60
CA ARG A 152 -11.88 -7.48 8.72
C ARG A 152 -12.09 -6.04 8.25
N LEU A 153 -11.35 -5.61 7.22
CA LEU A 153 -11.51 -4.27 6.64
C LEU A 153 -12.88 -4.08 6.00
N LEU A 154 -13.42 -5.10 5.32
CA LEU A 154 -14.77 -5.07 4.77
C LEU A 154 -15.82 -4.93 5.88
N SER A 155 -15.71 -5.72 6.94
CA SER A 155 -16.70 -5.70 8.03
C SER A 155 -16.71 -4.37 8.78
N GLN A 156 -15.59 -3.64 8.81
CA GLN A 156 -15.46 -2.34 9.44
C GLN A 156 -15.69 -1.18 8.45
N ASN A 157 -16.07 -1.45 7.22
CA ASN A 157 -16.37 -0.47 6.17
C ASN A 157 -15.18 0.41 5.72
N TYR A 158 -13.95 -0.06 5.88
CA TYR A 158 -12.76 0.64 5.38
C TYR A 158 -12.54 0.46 3.88
N ILE A 159 -13.04 -0.63 3.34
CA ILE A 159 -12.90 -0.99 1.93
C ILE A 159 -14.22 -1.49 1.36
N SER A 160 -14.33 -1.45 0.04
CA SER A 160 -15.41 -2.09 -0.70
C SER A 160 -14.88 -3.23 -1.53
N ARG A 161 -15.79 -4.12 -1.95
CA ARG A 161 -15.48 -5.22 -2.85
C ARG A 161 -16.37 -5.14 -4.08
N ASN A 162 -15.76 -5.28 -5.25
CA ASN A 162 -16.47 -5.38 -6.52
C ASN A 162 -15.95 -6.60 -7.28
N GLY A 163 -16.70 -7.69 -7.27
CA GLY A 163 -16.26 -8.96 -7.81
C GLY A 163 -15.09 -9.52 -7.02
N ASP A 164 -13.92 -9.65 -7.67
CA ASP A 164 -12.68 -10.13 -7.05
C ASP A 164 -11.71 -8.99 -6.67
N THR A 165 -12.11 -7.72 -6.83
CA THR A 165 -11.28 -6.56 -6.52
C THR A 165 -11.77 -5.82 -5.29
N TYR A 166 -10.82 -5.15 -4.61
CA TYR A 166 -11.04 -4.40 -3.38
C TYR A 166 -10.59 -2.95 -3.57
N ALA A 167 -11.26 -2.02 -2.90
CA ALA A 167 -10.95 -0.61 -3.03
C ALA A 167 -11.01 0.10 -1.69
N PHE A 168 -10.02 0.96 -1.43
CA PHE A 168 -10.01 1.90 -0.31
C PHE A 168 -11.23 2.81 -0.37
N LEU A 169 -11.86 3.06 0.77
CA LEU A 169 -12.98 4.00 0.90
C LEU A 169 -12.55 5.25 1.68
N THR A 170 -12.88 6.43 1.14
CA THR A 170 -12.75 7.70 1.87
C THR A 170 -13.81 7.78 2.99
N ASP A 171 -13.70 8.76 3.89
CA ASP A 171 -14.69 8.99 4.93
C ASP A 171 -16.11 9.15 4.37
N GLU A 172 -16.27 9.95 3.32
CA GLU A 172 -17.56 10.12 2.66
C GLU A 172 -18.12 8.83 2.07
N GLU A 173 -17.28 8.08 1.40
CA GLU A 173 -17.65 6.80 0.82
C GLU A 173 -18.00 5.77 1.90
N GLN A 174 -17.34 5.81 3.06
CA GLN A 174 -17.66 4.97 4.21
C GLN A 174 -19.05 5.29 4.76
N ASP A 175 -19.40 6.55 4.91
CA ASP A 175 -20.72 6.99 5.37
C ASP A 175 -21.82 6.50 4.44
N ILE A 176 -21.63 6.64 3.14
CA ILE A 176 -22.57 6.12 2.13
C ILE A 176 -22.70 4.59 2.24
N ALA A 177 -21.60 3.87 2.41
CA ALA A 177 -21.61 2.41 2.53
C ALA A 177 -22.38 1.95 3.79
N ILE A 178 -22.25 2.66 4.90
CA ILE A 178 -22.99 2.39 6.14
C ILE A 178 -24.49 2.63 5.93
N ASP A 179 -24.86 3.73 5.29
CA ASP A 179 -26.26 4.07 5.02
C ASP A 179 -26.94 3.02 4.13
N ILE A 180 -26.23 2.50 3.14
CA ILE A 180 -26.76 1.44 2.27
C ILE A 180 -26.99 0.13 3.05
N LYS A 181 -26.14 -0.19 4.03
CA LYS A 181 -26.28 -1.39 4.86
C LYS A 181 -27.39 -1.30 5.90
N ASN A 182 -27.75 -0.09 6.30
CA ASN A 182 -28.85 0.17 7.22
C ASN A 182 -30.16 0.39 6.47
#